data_87ffb641b9654551154a1848d57ff633
#
_entry.id   87ffb641b9654551154a1848d57ff633
#
_cell.length_a   1.000
_cell.length_b   1.000
_cell.length_c   1.000
_cell.angle_alpha   90.00
_cell.angle_beta   90.00
_cell.angle_gamma   90.00
#
_symmetry.space_group_name_H-M   'P 1'
#
loop_
_entity.id
_entity.type
_entity.pdbx_description
1 polymer ?
#
loop_
_entity_poly.entity_id
_entity_poly.type
_entity_poly.pdbx_seq_one_letter_code
_entity_poly.pdbx_strand_id
1 'polypeptide(L)'
;MTTDSQPRTVARHLYWQGWRVKLIAEKLGLPPSTLYGWRDAEKWDEAAPLERVNGALELRMVQLIMKDEKTGGDFKEIDLLGRQLERTARIERYQDTGKEGDLSPAIARRNAAPKRKPKRNEFTQEQIDQLVELFHAGNFVYQNRWFEAQKERTRILLKSRQIGATYYFAREALIRAVIEGRNQIFLSASKAQAHQFKNYMIAFAREVGVELSGDPMVLWNNAELHFLGTNAKTAQGRSGDFYFDEFFWTGNFKELNKVASAMATHKHWRKTYFSTPSAKSHEGYPFWTGEDRNRGRDKSKHTHIDLSHKALAAGMRCIDGRFRHIVTIEDALAQGCNLFDLAELLDEYPDDEFANLFKCEFIDDSNSIFTLQMMQKCMVDSWEVWADDFKPLAQRPFAFQQVWVGYDPAYTGDRAALVVIAPPKVPGGKFRLLHRQQFQGADFEAQAEYIRSITQQYNVTFIGIDTTGMGLGVYQNVIKFYPQAKAYQYDLALKSRLVLKAKQVITKGRLEMDADCTDVAAAFMAIKKVLTPSQRHVTYQAGRSDEIGHADLAWAVMHCLDNETLAGDVLSGNSSVEIYE
;
A
#
# COMPACT_ATOMS: atom_id res chain seq x y z
N MET A 1 -41.33 20.77 -10.98
CA MET A 1 -40.89 21.83 -11.91
C MET A 1 -39.53 21.45 -12.53
N THR A 2 -39.39 20.28 -13.16
CA THR A 2 -38.11 19.77 -13.71
C THR A 2 -38.22 19.06 -15.05
N THR A 3 -39.33 19.20 -15.76
CA THR A 3 -39.57 18.49 -17.05
C THR A 3 -39.51 19.38 -18.29
N ASP A 4 -39.35 20.69 -18.16
CA ASP A 4 -39.48 21.62 -19.32
C ASP A 4 -38.12 22.01 -19.97
N SER A 5 -36.98 21.76 -19.32
CA SER A 5 -35.67 22.17 -19.84
C SER A 5 -35.07 21.22 -20.90
N GLN A 6 -35.38 19.95 -20.87
CA GLN A 6 -34.81 18.97 -21.81
C GLN A 6 -35.26 19.11 -23.26
N PRO A 7 -36.57 19.27 -23.58
CA PRO A 7 -37.02 19.43 -24.95
C PRO A 7 -36.45 20.69 -25.61
N ARG A 8 -36.33 21.77 -24.88
CA ARG A 8 -35.83 23.06 -25.35
C ARG A 8 -34.35 23.01 -25.74
N THR A 9 -33.53 22.37 -24.90
CA THR A 9 -32.10 22.17 -25.17
C THR A 9 -31.89 21.26 -26.38
N VAL A 10 -32.67 20.18 -26.50
CA VAL A 10 -32.63 19.28 -27.65
C VAL A 10 -33.04 20.00 -28.93
N ALA A 11 -34.12 20.83 -28.89
CA ALA A 11 -34.56 21.60 -30.03
C ALA A 11 -33.50 22.57 -30.54
N ARG A 12 -32.86 23.31 -29.62
CA ARG A 12 -31.77 24.24 -29.94
C ARG A 12 -30.59 23.53 -30.60
N HIS A 13 -30.21 22.38 -30.07
CA HIS A 13 -29.10 21.58 -30.62
C HIS A 13 -29.43 21.05 -32.05
N LEU A 14 -30.61 20.53 -32.27
CA LEU A 14 -31.05 20.10 -33.60
C LEU A 14 -31.08 21.26 -34.60
N TYR A 15 -31.50 22.46 -34.15
CA TYR A 15 -31.46 23.67 -34.95
C TYR A 15 -30.02 24.03 -35.38
N TRP A 16 -29.08 24.00 -34.47
CA TRP A 16 -27.67 24.25 -34.77
C TRP A 16 -27.04 23.19 -35.67
N GLN A 17 -27.60 21.97 -35.71
CA GLN A 17 -27.25 20.93 -36.68
C GLN A 17 -27.84 21.15 -38.07
N GLY A 18 -28.60 22.25 -38.27
CA GLY A 18 -29.20 22.59 -39.58
C GLY A 18 -30.59 22.01 -39.82
N TRP A 19 -31.25 21.46 -38.80
CA TRP A 19 -32.61 20.96 -38.94
C TRP A 19 -33.60 22.13 -39.08
N ARG A 20 -34.58 21.96 -39.98
CA ARG A 20 -35.66 22.93 -40.12
C ARG A 20 -36.60 22.88 -38.92
N VAL A 21 -37.03 24.03 -38.41
CA VAL A 21 -37.90 24.14 -37.22
C VAL A 21 -39.14 23.24 -37.32
N LYS A 22 -39.75 23.10 -38.50
CA LYS A 22 -40.92 22.21 -38.72
C LYS A 22 -40.60 20.75 -38.43
N LEU A 23 -39.42 20.25 -38.85
CA LEU A 23 -38.98 18.87 -38.60
C LEU A 23 -38.61 18.63 -37.13
N ILE A 24 -38.07 19.65 -36.48
CA ILE A 24 -37.78 19.59 -35.04
C ILE A 24 -39.09 19.52 -34.26
N ALA A 25 -40.08 20.33 -34.65
CA ALA A 25 -41.40 20.36 -34.04
C ALA A 25 -42.10 18.99 -34.15
N GLU A 26 -42.08 18.39 -35.33
CA GLU A 26 -42.61 17.05 -35.56
C GLU A 26 -41.88 15.99 -34.71
N LYS A 27 -40.54 16.02 -34.68
CA LYS A 27 -39.72 15.07 -33.91
C LYS A 27 -39.95 15.15 -32.41
N LEU A 28 -40.18 16.35 -31.88
CA LEU A 28 -40.36 16.58 -30.44
C LEU A 28 -41.83 16.60 -30.02
N GLY A 29 -42.78 16.49 -30.96
CA GLY A 29 -44.20 16.56 -30.67
C GLY A 29 -44.66 17.92 -30.16
N LEU A 30 -43.99 19.01 -30.55
CA LEU A 30 -44.23 20.36 -30.09
C LEU A 30 -44.78 21.24 -31.22
N PRO A 31 -45.62 22.26 -30.91
CA PRO A 31 -46.06 23.24 -31.92
C PRO A 31 -44.86 24.02 -32.50
N PRO A 32 -44.80 24.24 -33.84
CA PRO A 32 -43.72 25.03 -34.43
C PRO A 32 -43.60 26.45 -33.87
N SER A 33 -44.71 27.08 -33.45
CA SER A 33 -44.73 28.38 -32.79
C SER A 33 -43.94 28.44 -31.52
N THR A 34 -43.94 27.36 -30.71
CA THR A 34 -43.16 27.25 -29.50
C THR A 34 -41.66 27.26 -29.80
N LEU A 35 -41.24 26.57 -30.85
CA LEU A 35 -39.83 26.52 -31.26
C LEU A 35 -39.34 27.84 -31.86
N TYR A 36 -40.17 28.52 -32.62
CA TYR A 36 -39.87 29.87 -33.09
C TYR A 36 -39.74 30.85 -31.91
N GLY A 37 -40.64 30.76 -30.91
CA GLY A 37 -40.56 31.54 -29.69
C GLY A 37 -39.27 31.30 -28.91
N TRP A 38 -38.85 30.04 -28.81
CA TRP A 38 -37.57 29.73 -28.13
C TRP A 38 -36.37 30.22 -28.92
N ARG A 39 -36.35 30.02 -30.25
CA ARG A 39 -35.29 30.49 -31.14
C ARG A 39 -35.08 31.99 -31.01
N ASP A 40 -36.18 32.78 -31.05
CA ASP A 40 -36.11 34.21 -31.01
C ASP A 40 -35.77 34.73 -29.61
N ALA A 41 -36.31 34.13 -28.56
CA ALA A 41 -36.01 34.47 -27.17
C ALA A 41 -34.55 34.19 -26.76
N GLU A 42 -33.98 33.08 -27.24
CA GLU A 42 -32.60 32.70 -26.97
C GLU A 42 -31.61 33.05 -28.09
N LYS A 43 -32.05 33.73 -29.13
CA LYS A 43 -31.23 34.22 -30.25
C LYS A 43 -30.35 33.13 -30.86
N TRP A 44 -30.92 31.95 -31.16
CA TRP A 44 -30.18 30.78 -31.66
C TRP A 44 -29.33 31.04 -32.89
N ASP A 45 -29.75 32.01 -33.74
CA ASP A 45 -29.02 32.42 -34.93
C ASP A 45 -27.78 33.24 -34.65
N GLU A 46 -27.76 33.99 -33.49
CA GLU A 46 -26.65 34.84 -33.08
C GLU A 46 -25.61 34.07 -32.25
N ALA A 47 -25.88 32.80 -31.86
CA ALA A 47 -25.02 32.03 -30.98
C ALA A 47 -23.58 31.86 -31.53
N ALA A 48 -22.61 32.17 -30.69
CA ALA A 48 -21.20 32.07 -31.04
C ALA A 48 -20.79 30.58 -31.30
N PRO A 49 -19.79 30.34 -32.17
CA PRO A 49 -19.36 28.98 -32.47
C PRO A 49 -19.02 28.17 -31.23
N LEU A 50 -18.42 28.78 -30.21
CA LEU A 50 -18.03 28.13 -28.94
C LEU A 50 -19.27 27.72 -28.12
N GLU A 51 -20.29 28.56 -28.07
CA GLU A 51 -21.56 28.25 -27.40
C GLU A 51 -22.26 27.04 -28.03
N ARG A 52 -22.22 26.90 -29.38
CA ARG A 52 -22.75 25.72 -30.06
C ARG A 52 -22.00 24.44 -29.72
N VAL A 53 -20.67 24.52 -29.61
CA VAL A 53 -19.82 23.39 -29.20
C VAL A 53 -20.12 23.01 -27.74
N ASN A 54 -20.20 23.96 -26.84
CA ASN A 54 -20.53 23.73 -25.43
C ASN A 54 -21.89 23.06 -25.28
N GLY A 55 -22.92 23.56 -25.98
CA GLY A 55 -24.25 22.96 -25.94
C GLY A 55 -24.27 21.51 -26.43
N ALA A 56 -23.46 21.18 -27.44
CA ALA A 56 -23.34 19.79 -27.93
C ALA A 56 -22.65 18.85 -26.92
N LEU A 57 -21.56 19.32 -26.30
CA LEU A 57 -20.83 18.56 -25.28
C LEU A 57 -21.70 18.32 -24.04
N GLU A 58 -22.42 19.36 -23.60
CA GLU A 58 -23.31 19.32 -22.44
C GLU A 58 -24.47 18.35 -22.65
N LEU A 59 -25.16 18.43 -23.82
CA LEU A 59 -26.23 17.53 -24.15
C LEU A 59 -25.78 16.08 -24.17
N ARG A 60 -24.63 15.80 -24.80
CA ARG A 60 -24.09 14.43 -24.88
C ARG A 60 -23.68 13.91 -23.49
N MET A 61 -23.10 14.76 -22.65
CA MET A 61 -22.75 14.40 -21.29
C MET A 61 -23.97 14.05 -20.46
N VAL A 62 -25.05 14.86 -20.54
CA VAL A 62 -26.32 14.61 -19.84
C VAL A 62 -26.92 13.28 -20.29
N GLN A 63 -26.94 12.99 -21.60
CA GLN A 63 -27.44 11.72 -22.11
C GLN A 63 -26.69 10.50 -21.56
N LEU A 64 -25.36 10.59 -21.44
CA LEU A 64 -24.54 9.53 -20.89
C LEU A 64 -24.72 9.38 -19.37
N ILE A 65 -24.88 10.50 -18.65
CA ILE A 65 -25.12 10.48 -17.20
C ILE A 65 -26.47 9.85 -16.88
N MET A 66 -27.49 10.13 -17.70
CA MET A 66 -28.88 9.63 -17.50
C MET A 66 -29.10 8.21 -18.02
N LYS A 67 -28.12 7.60 -18.65
CA LYS A 67 -28.22 6.23 -19.16
C LYS A 67 -28.26 5.24 -17.98
N ASP A 68 -29.27 4.38 -17.90
CA ASP A 68 -29.46 3.44 -16.78
C ASP A 68 -28.32 2.42 -16.68
N GLU A 69 -27.96 1.79 -17.81
CA GLU A 69 -26.84 0.85 -17.89
C GLU A 69 -25.67 1.48 -18.64
N LYS A 70 -24.58 1.79 -17.91
CA LYS A 70 -23.37 2.40 -18.46
C LYS A 70 -22.31 1.34 -18.74
N THR A 71 -21.70 1.40 -19.91
CA THR A 71 -20.55 0.59 -20.29
C THR A 71 -19.23 1.28 -19.92
N GLY A 72 -18.12 0.54 -19.92
CA GLY A 72 -16.78 1.14 -19.73
C GLY A 72 -16.42 2.18 -20.80
N GLY A 73 -17.01 2.09 -22.00
CA GLY A 73 -16.92 3.12 -23.03
C GLY A 73 -17.64 4.40 -22.65
N ASP A 74 -18.84 4.32 -22.07
CA ASP A 74 -19.62 5.48 -21.64
C ASP A 74 -18.86 6.29 -20.56
N PHE A 75 -18.20 5.64 -19.59
CA PHE A 75 -17.40 6.33 -18.59
C PHE A 75 -16.17 7.05 -19.18
N LYS A 76 -15.51 6.42 -20.17
CA LYS A 76 -14.39 7.06 -20.89
C LYS A 76 -14.87 8.27 -21.69
N GLU A 77 -16.05 8.19 -22.31
CA GLU A 77 -16.64 9.29 -23.06
C GLU A 77 -17.04 10.43 -22.12
N ILE A 78 -17.62 10.16 -20.95
CA ILE A 78 -17.92 11.17 -19.92
C ILE A 78 -16.64 11.91 -19.48
N ASP A 79 -15.55 11.20 -19.20
CA ASP A 79 -14.27 11.81 -18.84
C ASP A 79 -13.72 12.70 -19.98
N LEU A 80 -13.80 12.22 -21.22
CA LEU A 80 -13.39 12.99 -22.39
C LEU A 80 -14.21 14.26 -22.56
N LEU A 81 -15.53 14.16 -22.45
CA LEU A 81 -16.44 15.30 -22.56
C LEU A 81 -16.20 16.34 -21.45
N GLY A 82 -15.97 15.88 -20.21
CA GLY A 82 -15.60 16.74 -19.08
C GLY A 82 -14.33 17.55 -19.35
N ARG A 83 -13.29 16.91 -19.90
CA ARG A 83 -12.05 17.61 -20.30
C ARG A 83 -12.26 18.60 -21.44
N GLN A 84 -13.15 18.33 -22.37
CA GLN A 84 -13.46 19.26 -23.45
C GLN A 84 -14.24 20.48 -22.93
N LEU A 85 -15.24 20.26 -22.06
CA LEU A 85 -15.95 21.37 -21.38
C LEU A 85 -15.01 22.25 -20.58
N GLU A 86 -14.04 21.67 -19.87
CA GLU A 86 -13.02 22.46 -19.18
C GLU A 86 -12.16 23.31 -20.14
N ARG A 87 -11.81 22.75 -21.30
CA ARG A 87 -11.04 23.50 -22.32
C ARG A 87 -11.87 24.64 -22.91
N THR A 88 -13.14 24.42 -23.23
CA THR A 88 -13.99 25.46 -23.79
C THR A 88 -14.25 26.57 -22.78
N ALA A 89 -14.49 26.25 -21.52
CA ALA A 89 -14.61 27.23 -20.43
C ALA A 89 -13.35 28.12 -20.28
N ARG A 90 -12.16 27.57 -20.51
CA ARG A 90 -10.91 28.34 -20.52
C ARG A 90 -10.83 29.26 -21.73
N ILE A 91 -11.30 28.83 -22.90
CA ILE A 91 -11.34 29.67 -24.12
C ILE A 91 -12.31 30.83 -23.94
N GLU A 92 -13.50 30.56 -23.38
CA GLU A 92 -14.48 31.63 -23.04
C GLU A 92 -13.86 32.67 -22.11
N ARG A 93 -13.26 32.23 -21.02
CA ARG A 93 -12.61 33.12 -20.09
C ARG A 93 -11.47 33.95 -20.73
N TYR A 94 -10.71 33.32 -21.65
CA TYR A 94 -9.69 34.03 -22.42
C TYR A 94 -10.31 35.09 -23.36
N GLN A 95 -11.43 34.76 -24.01
CA GLN A 95 -12.14 35.75 -24.87
C GLN A 95 -12.61 36.97 -24.08
N ASP A 96 -13.04 36.77 -22.81
CA ASP A 96 -13.49 37.84 -21.94
C ASP A 96 -12.33 38.65 -21.36
N THR A 97 -11.23 37.99 -20.96
CA THR A 97 -10.16 38.63 -20.19
C THR A 97 -8.93 38.99 -21.02
N GLY A 98 -8.73 38.36 -22.17
CA GLY A 98 -7.54 38.49 -23.01
C GLY A 98 -6.24 37.99 -22.39
N LYS A 99 -6.30 37.23 -21.27
CA LYS A 99 -5.12 36.78 -20.54
C LYS A 99 -4.72 35.35 -20.98
N GLU A 100 -3.53 35.17 -21.55
CA GLU A 100 -2.99 33.87 -21.98
C GLU A 100 -3.00 32.83 -20.85
N GLY A 101 -2.91 33.23 -19.58
CA GLY A 101 -3.01 32.37 -18.42
C GLY A 101 -4.33 31.60 -18.32
N ASP A 102 -5.41 32.14 -18.88
CA ASP A 102 -6.73 31.49 -18.87
C ASP A 102 -6.80 30.29 -19.86
N LEU A 103 -5.99 30.31 -20.90
CA LEU A 103 -5.90 29.19 -21.87
C LEU A 103 -5.13 27.97 -21.33
N SER A 104 -4.19 28.17 -20.42
CA SER A 104 -3.35 27.09 -19.92
C SER A 104 -3.07 27.25 -18.43
N PRO A 105 -3.40 26.24 -17.59
CA PRO A 105 -3.04 26.25 -16.17
C PRO A 105 -1.53 26.35 -15.92
N ALA A 106 -0.71 25.87 -16.85
CA ALA A 106 0.73 26.00 -16.76
C ALA A 106 1.18 27.46 -16.95
N ILE A 107 0.58 28.18 -17.90
CA ILE A 107 0.83 29.61 -18.13
C ILE A 107 0.26 30.44 -16.96
N ALA A 108 -0.95 30.12 -16.49
CA ALA A 108 -1.54 30.76 -15.33
C ALA A 108 -0.65 30.64 -14.08
N ARG A 109 -0.15 29.45 -13.80
CA ARG A 109 0.79 29.19 -12.69
C ARG A 109 2.11 29.94 -12.89
N ARG A 110 2.65 29.97 -14.11
CA ARG A 110 3.88 30.70 -14.43
C ARG A 110 3.70 32.23 -14.24
N ASN A 111 2.54 32.79 -14.63
CA ASN A 111 2.28 34.20 -14.54
C ASN A 111 1.91 34.64 -13.11
N ALA A 112 1.28 33.78 -12.32
CA ALA A 112 0.97 34.02 -10.91
C ALA A 112 2.18 33.89 -9.98
N ALA A 113 3.25 33.25 -10.44
CA ALA A 113 4.44 33.08 -9.64
C ALA A 113 5.20 34.42 -9.50
N PRO A 114 5.77 34.72 -8.33
CA PRO A 114 6.61 35.91 -8.13
C PRO A 114 7.74 35.91 -9.16
N LYS A 115 8.14 37.12 -9.62
CA LYS A 115 9.14 37.32 -10.72
C LYS A 115 10.50 36.67 -10.48
N ARG A 116 10.82 36.22 -9.27
CA ARG A 116 11.91 35.34 -8.90
C ARG A 116 11.30 34.10 -8.22
N LYS A 117 11.02 33.03 -8.98
CA LYS A 117 10.76 31.73 -8.35
C LYS A 117 12.05 31.28 -7.70
N PRO A 118 12.01 30.87 -6.42
CA PRO A 118 13.08 30.03 -5.91
C PRO A 118 13.26 28.87 -6.88
N LYS A 119 14.52 28.47 -7.14
CA LYS A 119 14.78 27.25 -7.93
C LYS A 119 14.03 26.11 -7.29
N ARG A 120 13.53 25.21 -8.09
CA ARG A 120 12.83 24.03 -7.57
C ARG A 120 13.71 23.31 -6.56
N ASN A 121 13.14 22.94 -5.41
CA ASN A 121 13.85 22.24 -4.33
C ASN A 121 15.06 23.06 -3.77
N GLU A 122 14.97 24.39 -3.73
CA GLU A 122 16.00 25.29 -3.21
C GLU A 122 15.74 25.64 -1.75
N PHE A 123 16.78 25.63 -0.92
CA PHE A 123 16.77 26.08 0.47
C PHE A 123 17.66 27.31 0.61
N THR A 124 17.22 28.31 1.34
CA THR A 124 18.08 29.42 1.81
C THR A 124 18.89 28.95 3.00
N GLN A 125 19.96 29.68 3.34
CA GLN A 125 20.77 29.32 4.52
C GLN A 125 19.96 29.36 5.82
N GLU A 126 19.08 30.35 5.98
CA GLU A 126 18.19 30.46 7.15
C GLU A 126 17.25 29.24 7.25
N GLN A 127 16.69 28.78 6.13
CA GLN A 127 15.87 27.57 6.10
C GLN A 127 16.66 26.31 6.43
N ILE A 128 17.94 26.23 6.02
CA ILE A 128 18.83 25.12 6.38
C ILE A 128 19.08 25.12 7.87
N ASP A 129 19.43 26.28 8.46
CA ASP A 129 19.71 26.40 9.87
C ASP A 129 18.49 26.04 10.73
N GLN A 130 17.29 26.51 10.35
CA GLN A 130 16.02 26.12 10.97
C GLN A 130 15.74 24.61 10.84
N LEU A 131 16.00 24.03 9.65
CA LEU A 131 15.79 22.61 9.41
C LEU A 131 16.68 21.75 10.32
N VAL A 132 17.94 22.16 10.53
CA VAL A 132 18.89 21.49 11.43
C VAL A 132 18.43 21.59 12.89
N GLU A 133 17.97 22.77 13.31
CA GLU A 133 17.44 22.97 14.67
C GLU A 133 16.22 22.07 14.93
N LEU A 134 15.25 22.08 14.03
CA LEU A 134 14.06 21.22 14.11
C LEU A 134 14.40 19.72 14.10
N PHE A 135 15.43 19.33 13.34
CA PHE A 135 15.90 17.95 13.32
C PHE A 135 16.40 17.52 14.70
N HIS A 136 17.28 18.30 15.31
CA HIS A 136 17.85 17.95 16.61
C HIS A 136 16.83 18.06 17.75
N ALA A 137 15.94 19.03 17.70
CA ALA A 137 14.90 19.21 18.72
C ALA A 137 13.86 18.07 18.74
N GLY A 138 13.62 17.45 17.60
CA GLY A 138 12.62 16.38 17.46
C GLY A 138 13.14 14.96 17.68
N ASN A 139 14.43 14.77 18.00
CA ASN A 139 15.02 13.44 18.12
C ASN A 139 14.93 12.88 19.54
N PHE A 140 14.59 11.60 19.65
CA PHE A 140 14.74 10.82 20.87
C PHE A 140 16.23 10.47 21.14
N VAL A 141 16.54 10.03 22.36
CA VAL A 141 17.93 9.75 22.75
C VAL A 141 18.59 8.69 21.87
N TYR A 142 17.88 7.60 21.53
CA TYR A 142 18.40 6.56 20.63
C TYR A 142 18.59 7.08 19.19
N GLN A 143 17.77 8.04 18.74
CA GLN A 143 17.93 8.67 17.42
C GLN A 143 19.18 9.58 17.39
N ASN A 144 19.45 10.29 18.48
CA ASN A 144 20.71 11.04 18.62
C ASN A 144 21.93 10.09 18.57
N ARG A 145 21.81 8.88 19.14
CA ARG A 145 22.84 7.86 19.01
C ARG A 145 23.03 7.41 17.56
N TRP A 146 21.96 7.31 16.79
CA TRP A 146 22.06 7.03 15.34
C TRP A 146 22.73 8.17 14.59
N PHE A 147 22.46 9.42 14.99
CA PHE A 147 23.12 10.59 14.43
C PHE A 147 24.62 10.59 14.71
N GLU A 148 25.05 10.32 15.93
CA GLU A 148 26.47 10.19 16.29
C GLU A 148 27.15 9.06 15.49
N ALA A 149 26.44 7.97 15.22
CA ALA A 149 26.93 6.84 14.46
C ALA A 149 26.93 7.07 12.92
N GLN A 150 26.46 8.21 12.41
CA GLN A 150 26.52 8.53 10.98
C GLN A 150 27.96 8.59 10.42
N LYS A 151 28.97 8.75 11.26
CA LYS A 151 30.40 8.65 10.92
C LYS A 151 30.81 7.23 10.52
N GLU A 152 30.07 6.22 10.99
CA GLU A 152 30.34 4.82 10.68
C GLU A 152 29.99 4.52 9.23
N ARG A 153 30.86 3.76 8.55
CA ARG A 153 30.62 3.42 7.14
C ARG A 153 29.42 2.50 6.93
N THR A 154 29.21 1.59 7.87
CA THR A 154 28.11 0.63 7.82
C THR A 154 27.43 0.57 9.18
N ARG A 155 26.16 0.93 9.21
CA ARG A 155 25.29 0.81 10.39
C ARG A 155 24.26 -0.28 10.12
N ILE A 156 24.06 -1.19 11.08
CA ILE A 156 23.03 -2.23 11.04
C ILE A 156 22.21 -2.09 12.32
N LEU A 157 20.94 -1.76 12.17
CA LEU A 157 20.05 -1.47 13.30
C LEU A 157 18.93 -2.50 13.33
N LEU A 158 18.79 -3.17 14.44
CA LEU A 158 17.65 -3.99 14.76
C LEU A 158 16.73 -3.17 15.65
N LYS A 159 15.52 -2.95 15.21
CA LYS A 159 14.65 -1.95 15.83
C LYS A 159 13.26 -2.52 16.11
N SER A 160 12.65 -2.05 17.18
CA SER A 160 11.22 -2.23 17.43
C SER A 160 10.38 -1.62 16.30
N ARG A 161 9.17 -2.12 16.14
CA ARG A 161 8.18 -1.53 15.25
C ARG A 161 7.75 -0.15 15.76
N GLN A 162 7.44 0.77 14.84
CA GLN A 162 6.86 2.11 15.09
C GLN A 162 7.67 3.09 15.96
N ILE A 163 8.93 2.84 16.25
CA ILE A 163 9.80 3.78 16.99
C ILE A 163 10.33 4.96 16.15
N GLY A 164 9.70 5.27 15.03
CA GLY A 164 10.03 6.43 14.20
C GLY A 164 11.32 6.31 13.39
N ALA A 165 11.82 5.10 13.10
CA ALA A 165 13.09 4.93 12.36
C ALA A 165 13.02 5.48 10.93
N THR A 166 11.97 5.16 10.17
CA THR A 166 11.77 5.65 8.80
C THR A 166 11.66 7.17 8.77
N TYR A 167 10.91 7.74 9.73
CA TYR A 167 10.78 9.19 9.91
C TYR A 167 12.13 9.85 10.20
N TYR A 168 12.91 9.28 11.12
CA TYR A 168 14.23 9.79 11.48
C TYR A 168 15.20 9.75 10.28
N PHE A 169 15.33 8.60 9.61
CA PHE A 169 16.27 8.46 8.51
C PHE A 169 15.88 9.29 7.27
N ALA A 170 14.60 9.54 7.03
CA ALA A 170 14.18 10.50 6.02
C ALA A 170 14.71 11.91 6.32
N ARG A 171 14.60 12.35 7.57
CA ARG A 171 15.08 13.66 8.02
C ARG A 171 16.61 13.74 8.04
N GLU A 172 17.31 12.73 8.57
CA GLU A 172 18.78 12.65 8.55
C GLU A 172 19.32 12.76 7.12
N ALA A 173 18.72 12.01 6.18
CA ALA A 173 19.16 12.00 4.80
C ALA A 173 18.90 13.35 4.09
N LEU A 174 17.76 14.01 4.36
CA LEU A 174 17.49 15.34 3.81
C LEU A 174 18.53 16.37 4.33
N ILE A 175 18.82 16.38 5.63
CA ILE A 175 19.86 17.24 6.21
C ILE A 175 21.21 17.04 5.51
N ARG A 176 21.61 15.78 5.30
CA ARG A 176 22.87 15.46 4.62
C ARG A 176 22.88 15.88 3.16
N ALA A 177 21.77 15.69 2.46
CA ALA A 177 21.63 16.11 1.07
C ALA A 177 21.72 17.64 0.95
N VAL A 178 21.06 18.35 1.85
CA VAL A 178 21.01 19.81 1.87
C VAL A 178 22.38 20.43 2.23
N ILE A 179 23.03 19.92 3.28
CA ILE A 179 24.29 20.49 3.79
C ILE A 179 25.51 20.02 2.98
N GLU A 180 25.61 18.70 2.75
CA GLU A 180 26.81 18.10 2.15
C GLU A 180 26.70 17.91 0.63
N GLY A 181 25.53 18.14 0.01
CA GLY A 181 25.32 17.89 -1.41
C GLY A 181 25.40 16.41 -1.80
N ARG A 182 25.10 15.49 -0.87
CA ARG A 182 25.27 14.06 -1.04
C ARG A 182 24.00 13.40 -1.55
N ASN A 183 24.15 12.56 -2.56
CA ASN A 183 23.03 11.74 -3.04
C ASN A 183 22.57 10.78 -1.95
N GLN A 184 21.27 10.57 -1.85
CA GLN A 184 20.64 9.68 -0.89
C GLN A 184 19.80 8.64 -1.64
N ILE A 185 19.98 7.37 -1.32
CA ILE A 185 19.31 6.27 -1.99
C ILE A 185 18.58 5.44 -0.94
N PHE A 186 17.25 5.38 -1.06
CA PHE A 186 16.41 4.56 -0.21
C PHE A 186 16.00 3.32 -0.96
N LEU A 187 16.22 2.16 -0.35
CA LEU A 187 15.74 0.88 -0.80
C LEU A 187 14.82 0.32 0.29
N SER A 188 13.63 -0.08 -0.09
CA SER A 188 12.66 -0.74 0.80
C SER A 188 12.12 -1.99 0.14
N ALA A 189 11.40 -2.82 0.88
CA ALA A 189 10.79 -4.03 0.38
C ALA A 189 9.83 -3.76 -0.79
N SER A 190 9.15 -2.61 -0.79
CA SER A 190 8.35 -2.14 -1.91
C SER A 190 8.60 -0.66 -2.22
N LYS A 191 8.23 -0.24 -3.43
CA LYS A 191 8.29 1.17 -3.84
C LYS A 191 7.35 2.05 -3.00
N ALA A 192 6.22 1.50 -2.57
CA ALA A 192 5.28 2.17 -1.68
C ALA A 192 5.95 2.56 -0.35
N GLN A 193 6.68 1.62 0.26
CA GLN A 193 7.45 1.91 1.48
C GLN A 193 8.57 2.92 1.22
N ALA A 194 9.31 2.81 0.11
CA ALA A 194 10.33 3.80 -0.25
C ALA A 194 9.72 5.21 -0.42
N HIS A 195 8.50 5.33 -0.95
CA HIS A 195 7.79 6.59 -1.04
C HIS A 195 7.38 7.18 0.31
N GLN A 196 7.31 6.39 1.38
CA GLN A 196 7.09 6.91 2.73
C GLN A 196 8.23 7.83 3.18
N PHE A 197 9.49 7.49 2.85
CA PHE A 197 10.62 8.41 3.07
C PHE A 197 10.43 9.72 2.32
N LYS A 198 9.98 9.66 1.06
CA LYS A 198 9.67 10.83 0.23
C LYS A 198 8.66 11.73 0.90
N ASN A 199 7.57 11.16 1.42
CA ASN A 199 6.51 11.89 2.09
C ASN A 199 7.00 12.58 3.36
N TYR A 200 7.80 11.89 4.18
CA TYR A 200 8.39 12.48 5.38
C TYR A 200 9.38 13.60 5.04
N MET A 201 10.17 13.48 3.98
CA MET A 201 11.05 14.57 3.53
C MET A 201 10.28 15.79 3.05
N ILE A 202 9.19 15.59 2.27
CA ILE A 202 8.32 16.67 1.82
C ILE A 202 7.68 17.38 3.02
N ALA A 203 7.16 16.61 3.99
CA ALA A 203 6.56 17.16 5.20
C ALA A 203 7.59 17.97 6.00
N PHE A 204 8.80 17.43 6.19
CA PHE A 204 9.86 18.09 6.93
C PHE A 204 10.35 19.38 6.25
N ALA A 205 10.51 19.38 4.93
CA ALA A 205 10.87 20.61 4.19
C ALA A 205 9.78 21.70 4.26
N ARG A 206 8.50 21.28 4.35
CA ARG A 206 7.37 22.23 4.52
C ARG A 206 7.40 22.96 5.85
N GLU A 207 7.97 22.36 6.91
CA GLU A 207 8.12 23.04 8.22
C GLU A 207 8.95 24.34 8.11
N VAL A 208 9.85 24.41 7.12
CA VAL A 208 10.64 25.61 6.82
C VAL A 208 10.18 26.32 5.52
N GLY A 209 8.98 26.02 5.04
CA GLY A 209 8.37 26.70 3.89
C GLY A 209 8.94 26.28 2.52
N VAL A 210 9.59 25.12 2.41
CA VAL A 210 10.15 24.60 1.14
C VAL A 210 9.26 23.48 0.59
N GLU A 211 8.86 23.59 -0.69
CA GLU A 211 8.12 22.56 -1.39
C GLU A 211 9.08 21.67 -2.21
N LEU A 212 9.23 20.41 -1.78
CA LEU A 212 10.00 19.42 -2.51
C LEU A 212 9.13 18.67 -3.52
N SER A 213 9.71 18.36 -4.69
CA SER A 213 9.01 17.62 -5.74
C SER A 213 9.98 16.94 -6.71
N GLY A 214 9.50 15.92 -7.39
CA GLY A 214 10.27 15.13 -8.36
C GLY A 214 10.37 13.67 -7.93
N ASP A 215 10.80 12.81 -8.86
CA ASP A 215 11.19 11.42 -8.62
C ASP A 215 12.15 11.01 -9.74
N PRO A 216 13.48 11.01 -9.46
CA PRO A 216 14.13 11.43 -8.22
C PRO A 216 13.90 12.90 -7.87
N MET A 217 14.01 13.27 -6.58
CA MET A 217 14.08 14.66 -6.18
C MET A 217 15.52 15.15 -6.38
N VAL A 218 15.69 16.20 -7.16
CA VAL A 218 16.99 16.85 -7.41
C VAL A 218 17.00 18.19 -6.70
N LEU A 219 17.91 18.38 -5.75
CA LEU A 219 18.07 19.63 -5.00
C LEU A 219 18.87 20.65 -5.83
N TRP A 220 18.87 21.92 -5.42
CA TRP A 220 19.61 23.02 -6.08
C TRP A 220 21.13 22.82 -6.11
N ASN A 221 21.67 22.04 -5.15
CA ASN A 221 23.08 21.68 -5.03
C ASN A 221 23.44 20.39 -5.79
N ASN A 222 22.55 19.93 -6.67
CA ASN A 222 22.62 18.69 -7.47
C ASN A 222 22.60 17.38 -6.66
N ALA A 223 22.29 17.40 -5.37
CA ALA A 223 22.04 16.18 -4.62
C ALA A 223 20.76 15.51 -5.12
N GLU A 224 20.83 14.22 -5.38
CA GLU A 224 19.71 13.40 -5.83
C GLU A 224 19.18 12.51 -4.73
N LEU A 225 17.87 12.50 -4.54
CA LEU A 225 17.17 11.65 -3.58
C LEU A 225 16.36 10.61 -4.36
N HIS A 226 16.74 9.34 -4.24
CA HIS A 226 16.16 8.23 -4.97
C HIS A 226 15.35 7.32 -4.04
N PHE A 227 14.14 6.91 -4.47
CA PHE A 227 13.23 6.07 -3.72
C PHE A 227 12.92 4.80 -4.52
N LEU A 228 13.48 3.66 -4.09
CA LEU A 228 13.54 2.43 -4.87
C LEU A 228 12.85 1.27 -4.14
N GLY A 229 12.12 0.46 -4.88
CA GLY A 229 11.68 -0.87 -4.46
C GLY A 229 12.77 -1.94 -4.71
N THR A 230 12.40 -3.20 -4.54
CA THR A 230 13.34 -4.34 -4.63
C THR A 230 13.78 -4.72 -6.05
N ASN A 231 13.42 -3.94 -7.06
CA ASN A 231 13.87 -4.17 -8.41
C ASN A 231 15.35 -3.78 -8.57
N ALA A 232 16.24 -4.77 -8.51
CA ALA A 232 17.69 -4.58 -8.60
C ALA A 232 18.14 -3.86 -9.89
N LYS A 233 17.38 -3.98 -10.98
CA LYS A 233 17.71 -3.34 -12.26
C LYS A 233 17.60 -1.81 -12.21
N THR A 234 16.63 -1.29 -11.46
CA THR A 234 16.42 0.17 -11.32
C THR A 234 17.45 0.83 -10.40
N ALA A 235 18.13 0.05 -9.58
CA ALA A 235 19.13 0.52 -8.63
C ALA A 235 20.54 0.65 -9.22
N GLN A 236 20.83 0.00 -10.35
CA GLN A 236 22.15 0.03 -10.98
C GLN A 236 22.53 1.41 -11.53
N GLY A 237 23.81 1.77 -11.43
CA GLY A 237 24.37 3.01 -11.99
C GLY A 237 24.24 4.25 -11.12
N ARG A 238 23.68 4.15 -9.91
CA ARG A 238 23.54 5.25 -8.95
C ARG A 238 24.63 5.18 -7.88
N SER A 239 25.02 6.33 -7.34
CA SER A 239 26.01 6.41 -6.26
C SER A 239 25.55 7.40 -5.21
N GLY A 240 25.59 7.01 -3.93
CA GLY A 240 25.12 7.84 -2.82
C GLY A 240 25.21 7.15 -1.47
N ASP A 241 24.80 7.87 -0.44
CA ASP A 241 24.52 7.27 0.87
C ASP A 241 23.28 6.38 0.74
N PHE A 242 23.36 5.20 1.30
CA PHE A 242 22.39 4.14 1.07
C PHE A 242 21.65 3.79 2.38
N TYR A 243 20.34 3.69 2.28
CA TYR A 243 19.44 3.28 3.37
C TYR A 243 18.62 2.09 2.91
N PHE A 244 18.66 0.99 3.66
CA PHE A 244 17.89 -0.22 3.38
C PHE A 244 16.92 -0.48 4.54
N ASP A 245 15.65 -0.16 4.29
CA ASP A 245 14.56 -0.35 5.24
C ASP A 245 13.99 -1.76 5.13
N GLU A 246 13.63 -2.35 6.26
CA GLU A 246 13.01 -3.66 6.41
C GLU A 246 13.75 -4.78 5.63
N PHE A 247 15.09 -4.72 5.67
CA PHE A 247 15.93 -5.65 4.90
C PHE A 247 15.79 -7.12 5.31
N PHE A 248 15.32 -7.43 6.52
CA PHE A 248 15.01 -8.78 6.97
C PHE A 248 13.70 -9.34 6.40
N TRP A 249 12.90 -8.52 5.74
CA TRP A 249 11.66 -8.95 5.12
C TRP A 249 11.77 -9.07 3.59
N THR A 250 12.86 -8.58 3.00
CA THR A 250 13.07 -8.63 1.56
C THR A 250 13.53 -10.02 1.09
N GLY A 251 12.92 -10.52 0.02
CA GLY A 251 13.46 -11.67 -0.71
C GLY A 251 14.77 -11.33 -1.42
N ASN A 252 15.58 -12.34 -1.72
CA ASN A 252 16.85 -12.19 -2.47
C ASN A 252 17.81 -11.14 -1.85
N PHE A 253 17.89 -11.09 -0.53
CA PHE A 253 18.73 -10.13 0.19
C PHE A 253 20.17 -10.10 -0.31
N LYS A 254 20.78 -11.24 -0.62
CA LYS A 254 22.17 -11.31 -1.10
C LYS A 254 22.37 -10.55 -2.40
N GLU A 255 21.45 -10.68 -3.35
CA GLU A 255 21.50 -9.96 -4.63
C GLU A 255 21.31 -8.46 -4.43
N LEU A 256 20.27 -8.07 -3.70
CA LEU A 256 19.99 -6.68 -3.36
C LEU A 256 21.14 -6.03 -2.59
N ASN A 257 21.72 -6.73 -1.62
CA ASN A 257 22.87 -6.24 -0.86
C ASN A 257 24.14 -6.09 -1.72
N LYS A 258 24.32 -6.93 -2.75
CA LYS A 258 25.40 -6.78 -3.72
C LYS A 258 25.22 -5.49 -4.52
N VAL A 259 24.02 -5.22 -5.01
CA VAL A 259 23.71 -3.98 -5.75
C VAL A 259 23.83 -2.75 -4.83
N ALA A 260 23.30 -2.81 -3.64
CA ALA A 260 23.42 -1.77 -2.61
C ALA A 260 24.88 -1.45 -2.27
N SER A 261 25.70 -2.50 -2.13
CA SER A 261 27.12 -2.33 -1.88
C SER A 261 27.86 -1.69 -3.04
N ALA A 262 27.42 -1.96 -4.28
CA ALA A 262 27.98 -1.32 -5.47
C ALA A 262 27.68 0.19 -5.52
N MET A 263 26.45 0.61 -5.16
CA MET A 263 26.05 2.02 -5.09
C MET A 263 26.88 2.83 -4.08
N ALA A 264 27.27 2.21 -2.96
CA ALA A 264 28.08 2.84 -1.94
C ALA A 264 29.52 2.29 -1.88
N THR A 265 30.14 2.03 -3.05
CA THR A 265 31.50 1.48 -3.13
C THR A 265 32.56 2.46 -2.65
N HIS A 266 32.44 3.74 -3.00
CA HIS A 266 33.43 4.74 -2.59
C HIS A 266 33.45 4.93 -1.06
N LYS A 267 34.65 5.18 -0.51
CA LYS A 267 34.88 5.29 0.95
C LYS A 267 34.04 6.37 1.64
N HIS A 268 33.67 7.40 0.92
CA HIS A 268 32.89 8.52 1.48
C HIS A 268 31.38 8.23 1.59
N TRP A 269 30.86 7.23 0.87
CA TRP A 269 29.46 6.83 0.99
C TRP A 269 29.18 5.94 2.19
N ARG A 270 28.01 6.09 2.80
CA ARG A 270 27.56 5.36 3.97
C ARG A 270 26.51 4.32 3.59
N LYS A 271 26.38 3.28 4.43
CA LYS A 271 25.39 2.23 4.31
C LYS A 271 24.66 2.10 5.63
N THR A 272 23.36 2.28 5.61
CA THR A 272 22.50 2.12 6.77
C THR A 272 21.46 1.06 6.49
N TYR A 273 21.44 0.02 7.31
CA TYR A 273 20.46 -1.06 7.27
C TYR A 273 19.66 -1.00 8.55
N PHE A 274 18.34 -1.02 8.46
CA PHE A 274 17.50 -1.04 9.66
C PHE A 274 16.22 -1.84 9.36
N SER A 275 15.81 -2.65 10.34
CA SER A 275 14.69 -3.57 10.17
C SER A 275 14.14 -4.04 11.51
N THR A 276 12.87 -4.39 11.54
CA THR A 276 12.37 -5.37 12.51
C THR A 276 12.94 -6.74 12.16
N PRO A 277 13.12 -7.67 13.12
CA PRO A 277 13.57 -9.02 12.81
C PRO A 277 12.48 -9.83 12.10
N SER A 278 12.91 -10.72 11.22
CA SER A 278 12.04 -11.76 10.66
C SER A 278 12.44 -13.14 11.22
N ALA A 279 12.70 -14.12 10.38
CA ALA A 279 13.13 -15.44 10.83
C ALA A 279 14.66 -15.62 10.75
N LYS A 280 15.19 -16.52 11.60
CA LYS A 280 16.61 -16.91 11.57
C LYS A 280 17.04 -17.56 10.26
N SER A 281 16.08 -18.12 9.50
CA SER A 281 16.31 -18.71 8.18
C SER A 281 16.56 -17.66 7.08
N HIS A 282 16.37 -16.36 7.36
CA HIS A 282 16.52 -15.29 6.39
C HIS A 282 17.96 -15.13 5.89
N GLU A 283 18.14 -14.88 4.58
CA GLU A 283 19.46 -14.70 3.96
C GLU A 283 20.31 -13.56 4.56
N GLY A 284 19.69 -12.58 5.18
CA GLY A 284 20.34 -11.46 5.87
C GLY A 284 20.82 -11.80 7.29
N TYR A 285 20.40 -12.95 7.85
CA TYR A 285 20.80 -13.31 9.22
C TYR A 285 22.32 -13.48 9.36
N PRO A 286 23.06 -14.17 8.46
CA PRO A 286 24.53 -14.22 8.48
C PRO A 286 25.20 -12.83 8.36
N PHE A 287 24.56 -11.86 7.69
CA PHE A 287 25.05 -10.48 7.61
C PHE A 287 24.91 -9.74 8.95
N TRP A 288 23.81 -9.99 9.67
CA TRP A 288 23.60 -9.47 11.03
C TRP A 288 24.54 -10.10 12.04
N THR A 289 24.67 -11.42 12.03
CA THR A 289 25.53 -12.15 12.97
C THR A 289 27.04 -11.96 12.71
N GLY A 290 27.40 -11.49 11.50
CA GLY A 290 28.80 -11.39 11.08
C GLY A 290 29.38 -12.71 10.57
N GLU A 291 28.59 -13.78 10.49
CA GLU A 291 29.02 -15.07 9.93
C GLU A 291 29.41 -15.00 8.46
N ASP A 292 28.84 -14.01 7.72
CA ASP A 292 29.22 -13.73 6.34
C ASP A 292 30.71 -13.43 6.20
N ARG A 293 31.32 -12.82 7.22
CA ARG A 293 32.76 -12.54 7.27
C ARG A 293 33.61 -13.79 7.52
N ASN A 294 33.07 -14.78 8.19
CA ASN A 294 33.77 -16.02 8.52
C ASN A 294 33.83 -17.00 7.33
N ARG A 295 32.99 -16.79 6.32
CA ARG A 295 32.90 -17.65 5.15
C ARG A 295 34.24 -17.72 4.40
N GLY A 296 34.76 -18.93 4.20
CA GLY A 296 36.01 -19.16 3.48
C GLY A 296 37.28 -18.86 4.30
N ARG A 297 37.16 -18.60 5.60
CA ARG A 297 38.31 -18.42 6.52
C ARG A 297 38.52 -19.68 7.36
N ASP A 298 39.78 -19.88 7.79
CA ASP A 298 40.10 -20.91 8.77
C ASP A 298 39.31 -20.69 10.08
N LYS A 299 38.87 -21.77 10.73
CA LYS A 299 38.08 -21.70 11.97
C LYS A 299 38.79 -20.91 13.08
N SER A 300 40.13 -20.96 13.12
CA SER A 300 40.95 -20.17 14.07
C SER A 300 40.89 -18.65 13.87
N LYS A 301 40.43 -18.19 12.71
CA LYS A 301 40.26 -16.78 12.33
C LYS A 301 38.79 -16.35 12.34
N HIS A 302 37.89 -17.21 12.77
CA HIS A 302 36.49 -16.85 12.91
C HIS A 302 36.32 -15.82 14.01
N THR A 303 35.55 -14.80 13.76
CA THR A 303 35.17 -13.77 14.71
C THR A 303 33.73 -14.02 15.16
N HIS A 304 33.53 -14.01 16.48
CA HIS A 304 32.21 -14.07 17.09
C HIS A 304 31.84 -12.69 17.63
N ILE A 305 30.61 -12.28 17.38
CA ILE A 305 30.06 -11.00 17.86
C ILE A 305 29.01 -11.32 18.90
N ASP A 306 29.09 -10.67 20.05
CA ASP A 306 28.02 -10.72 21.03
C ASP A 306 26.84 -9.91 20.53
N LEU A 307 25.77 -10.61 20.20
CA LEU A 307 24.53 -10.05 19.65
C LEU A 307 23.45 -9.91 20.73
N SER A 308 23.80 -10.12 21.99
CA SER A 308 22.85 -9.91 23.07
C SER A 308 22.37 -8.46 23.12
N HIS A 309 21.11 -8.25 23.50
CA HIS A 309 20.57 -6.93 23.72
C HIS A 309 21.47 -6.11 24.65
N LYS A 310 21.93 -6.73 25.75
CA LYS A 310 22.85 -6.08 26.73
C LYS A 310 24.12 -5.51 26.08
N ALA A 311 24.68 -6.20 25.10
CA ALA A 311 25.90 -5.74 24.40
C ALA A 311 25.59 -4.63 23.38
N LEU A 312 24.41 -4.67 22.71
CA LEU A 312 24.11 -3.81 21.60
C LEU A 312 23.09 -2.68 21.88
N ALA A 313 22.51 -2.62 23.08
CA ALA A 313 21.52 -1.58 23.44
C ALA A 313 22.10 -0.15 23.47
N ALA A 314 23.40 -0.01 23.70
CA ALA A 314 24.08 1.30 23.65
C ALA A 314 24.60 1.65 22.24
N GLY A 315 24.49 0.71 21.29
CA GLY A 315 25.09 0.83 19.97
C GLY A 315 26.62 0.81 20.00
N MET A 316 27.24 -0.07 19.26
CA MET A 316 28.67 -0.19 19.22
C MET A 316 29.26 -0.61 17.88
N ARG A 317 30.48 -0.23 17.61
CA ARG A 317 31.26 -0.75 16.49
C ARG A 317 31.82 -2.12 16.85
N CYS A 318 31.35 -3.14 16.12
CA CYS A 318 31.78 -4.52 16.34
C CYS A 318 33.12 -4.84 15.65
N ILE A 319 33.68 -5.99 16.01
CA ILE A 319 35.01 -6.47 15.53
C ILE A 319 35.05 -6.63 13.99
N ASP A 320 33.90 -6.80 13.34
CA ASP A 320 33.79 -6.85 11.87
C ASP A 320 33.81 -5.45 11.22
N GLY A 321 33.93 -4.39 12.01
CA GLY A 321 33.97 -3.00 11.58
C GLY A 321 32.61 -2.39 11.25
N ARG A 322 31.50 -3.08 11.55
CA ARG A 322 30.13 -2.59 11.37
C ARG A 322 29.59 -2.09 12.72
N PHE A 323 28.91 -0.98 12.71
CA PHE A 323 28.15 -0.51 13.87
C PHE A 323 26.85 -1.29 13.97
N ARG A 324 26.53 -1.78 15.17
CA ARG A 324 25.25 -2.44 15.48
C ARG A 324 24.57 -1.77 16.66
N HIS A 325 23.26 -1.70 16.58
CA HIS A 325 22.42 -1.19 17.66
C HIS A 325 21.11 -1.99 17.66
N ILE A 326 20.67 -2.40 18.84
CA ILE A 326 19.34 -2.96 19.09
C ILE A 326 18.55 -1.93 19.88
N VAL A 327 17.35 -1.59 19.42
CA VAL A 327 16.44 -0.69 20.12
C VAL A 327 15.10 -1.38 20.25
N THR A 328 14.81 -1.91 21.43
CA THR A 328 13.51 -2.49 21.79
C THR A 328 12.50 -1.39 22.10
N ILE A 329 11.25 -1.76 22.32
CA ILE A 329 10.22 -0.80 22.73
C ILE A 329 10.52 -0.24 24.12
N GLU A 330 11.02 -1.08 25.04
CA GLU A 330 11.41 -0.65 26.39
C GLU A 330 12.58 0.35 26.34
N ASP A 331 13.57 0.11 25.46
CA ASP A 331 14.65 1.07 25.24
C ASP A 331 14.13 2.40 24.70
N ALA A 332 13.22 2.34 23.76
CA ALA A 332 12.63 3.54 23.15
C ALA A 332 11.87 4.38 24.18
N LEU A 333 11.04 3.74 25.01
CA LEU A 333 10.29 4.39 26.10
C LEU A 333 11.25 5.00 27.13
N ALA A 334 12.24 4.22 27.60
CA ALA A 334 13.24 4.69 28.55
C ALA A 334 14.06 5.89 28.03
N GLN A 335 14.15 6.03 26.70
CA GLN A 335 14.88 7.08 26.00
C GLN A 335 13.97 8.20 25.47
N GLY A 336 12.75 8.32 26.00
CA GLY A 336 11.87 9.45 25.81
C GLY A 336 10.84 9.31 24.67
N CYS A 337 10.75 8.17 24.01
CA CYS A 337 9.71 7.92 23.01
C CYS A 337 8.35 7.79 23.72
N ASN A 338 7.41 8.66 23.39
CA ASN A 338 6.08 8.72 23.99
C ASN A 338 4.97 8.47 22.96
N LEU A 339 5.28 7.72 21.91
CA LEU A 339 4.35 7.50 20.79
C LEU A 339 3.34 6.39 21.07
N PHE A 340 3.50 5.60 22.14
CA PHE A 340 2.66 4.44 22.45
C PHE A 340 2.58 4.19 23.95
N ASP A 341 1.52 3.51 24.36
CA ASP A 341 1.34 2.95 25.70
C ASP A 341 1.80 1.49 25.71
N LEU A 342 2.76 1.16 26.60
CA LEU A 342 3.31 -0.19 26.70
C LEU A 342 2.29 -1.19 27.24
N ALA A 343 1.45 -0.77 28.21
CA ALA A 343 0.45 -1.65 28.80
C ALA A 343 -0.62 -2.01 27.76
N GLU A 344 -1.06 -1.03 26.96
CA GLU A 344 -1.98 -1.26 25.86
C GLU A 344 -1.40 -2.24 24.83
N LEU A 345 -0.13 -2.06 24.44
CA LEU A 345 0.53 -2.95 23.49
C LEU A 345 0.73 -4.38 24.04
N LEU A 346 0.99 -4.54 25.35
CA LEU A 346 1.10 -5.85 25.97
C LEU A 346 -0.26 -6.59 26.00
N ASP A 347 -1.36 -5.85 26.16
CA ASP A 347 -2.70 -6.42 26.07
C ASP A 347 -3.13 -6.69 24.61
N GLU A 348 -2.56 -5.95 23.64
CA GLU A 348 -2.89 -6.06 22.24
C GLU A 348 -2.16 -7.20 21.50
N TYR A 349 -0.91 -7.50 21.89
CA TYR A 349 -0.07 -8.45 21.18
C TYR A 349 0.29 -9.63 22.07
N PRO A 350 0.21 -10.86 21.52
CA PRO A 350 0.67 -12.04 22.20
C PRO A 350 2.20 -12.03 22.41
N ASP A 351 2.62 -12.78 23.38
CA ASP A 351 4.02 -12.83 23.80
C ASP A 351 5.01 -13.06 22.65
N ASP A 352 4.71 -14.03 21.76
CA ASP A 352 5.58 -14.39 20.63
C ASP A 352 5.63 -13.27 19.57
N GLU A 353 4.50 -12.64 19.27
CA GLU A 353 4.43 -11.53 18.32
C GLU A 353 5.00 -10.25 18.93
N PHE A 354 4.70 -10.00 20.19
CA PHE A 354 5.29 -8.88 20.95
C PHE A 354 6.82 -9.00 21.01
N ALA A 355 7.34 -10.20 21.28
CA ALA A 355 8.77 -10.46 21.30
C ALA A 355 9.42 -10.18 19.93
N ASN A 356 8.78 -10.58 18.84
CA ASN A 356 9.29 -10.31 17.50
C ASN A 356 9.19 -8.84 17.11
N LEU A 357 8.00 -8.25 17.21
CA LEU A 357 7.73 -6.89 16.70
C LEU A 357 8.38 -5.80 17.58
N PHE A 358 8.40 -6.02 18.91
CA PHE A 358 8.75 -4.97 19.87
C PHE A 358 10.01 -5.24 20.66
N LYS A 359 10.34 -6.51 20.98
CA LYS A 359 11.59 -6.87 21.68
C LYS A 359 12.74 -7.26 20.76
N CYS A 360 12.53 -7.15 19.44
CA CYS A 360 13.56 -7.45 18.44
C CYS A 360 14.03 -8.92 18.43
N GLU A 361 13.17 -9.87 18.72
CA GLU A 361 13.48 -11.30 18.71
C GLU A 361 13.21 -11.93 17.34
N PHE A 362 14.14 -12.75 16.83
CA PHE A 362 13.96 -13.46 15.57
C PHE A 362 13.05 -14.66 15.72
N ILE A 363 12.12 -14.83 14.79
CA ILE A 363 11.22 -16.00 14.73
C ILE A 363 12.03 -17.25 14.40
N ASP A 364 11.75 -18.33 15.11
CA ASP A 364 12.20 -19.67 14.72
C ASP A 364 11.09 -20.34 13.89
N ASP A 365 11.26 -20.30 12.57
CA ASP A 365 10.30 -20.84 11.60
C ASP A 365 10.56 -22.32 11.23
N SER A 366 11.44 -23.00 11.96
CA SER A 366 11.81 -24.40 11.68
C SER A 366 10.62 -25.37 11.78
N ASN A 367 9.65 -25.07 12.64
CA ASN A 367 8.43 -25.87 12.85
C ASN A 367 7.17 -25.28 12.21
N SER A 368 7.29 -24.16 11.49
CA SER A 368 6.16 -23.51 10.84
C SER A 368 5.70 -24.25 9.60
N ILE A 369 4.38 -24.28 9.36
CA ILE A 369 3.81 -24.85 8.12
C ILE A 369 4.16 -23.99 6.92
N PHE A 370 4.24 -22.68 7.14
CA PHE A 370 4.61 -21.67 6.16
C PHE A 370 5.92 -21.03 6.58
N THR A 371 6.99 -21.34 5.85
CA THR A 371 8.32 -20.77 6.16
C THR A 371 8.45 -19.37 5.58
N LEU A 372 9.38 -18.57 6.14
CA LEU A 372 9.69 -17.25 5.61
C LEU A 372 10.01 -17.29 4.10
N GLN A 373 10.76 -18.29 3.65
CA GLN A 373 11.09 -18.45 2.24
C GLN A 373 9.85 -18.64 1.35
N MET A 374 8.82 -19.32 1.85
CA MET A 374 7.55 -19.48 1.13
C MET A 374 6.83 -18.12 1.05
N MET A 375 6.79 -17.36 2.14
CA MET A 375 6.14 -16.05 2.18
C MET A 375 6.85 -15.03 1.30
N GLN A 376 8.17 -15.01 1.29
CA GLN A 376 8.96 -14.13 0.42
C GLN A 376 8.68 -14.33 -1.07
N LYS A 377 8.35 -15.55 -1.49
CA LYS A 377 7.94 -15.82 -2.88
C LYS A 377 6.58 -15.20 -3.24
N CYS A 378 5.76 -14.92 -2.24
CA CYS A 378 4.47 -14.26 -2.39
C CYS A 378 4.60 -12.72 -2.40
N MET A 379 5.69 -12.18 -1.88
CA MET A 379 5.92 -10.74 -1.75
C MET A 379 6.39 -10.15 -3.07
N VAL A 380 5.69 -9.13 -3.54
CA VAL A 380 5.98 -8.39 -4.77
C VAL A 380 5.96 -6.89 -4.52
N ASP A 381 6.60 -6.12 -5.37
CA ASP A 381 6.36 -4.68 -5.43
C ASP A 381 5.05 -4.43 -6.18
N SER A 382 3.95 -4.23 -5.46
CA SER A 382 2.61 -4.09 -6.03
C SER A 382 2.50 -2.88 -6.96
N TRP A 383 3.25 -1.82 -6.72
CA TRP A 383 3.23 -0.62 -7.56
C TRP A 383 3.93 -0.82 -8.91
N GLU A 384 4.83 -1.79 -8.99
CA GLU A 384 5.47 -2.16 -10.25
C GLU A 384 4.73 -3.32 -10.94
N VAL A 385 4.44 -4.40 -10.19
CA VAL A 385 3.89 -5.64 -10.76
C VAL A 385 2.42 -5.51 -11.12
N TRP A 386 1.64 -4.70 -10.38
CA TRP A 386 0.19 -4.51 -10.61
C TRP A 386 -0.17 -3.15 -11.22
N ALA A 387 0.82 -2.38 -11.70
CA ALA A 387 0.63 -1.00 -12.17
C ALA A 387 -0.45 -0.83 -13.26
N ASP A 388 -0.71 -1.88 -14.05
CA ASP A 388 -1.66 -1.84 -15.15
C ASP A 388 -3.12 -1.83 -14.68
N ASP A 389 -3.44 -2.54 -13.60
CA ASP A 389 -4.82 -2.78 -13.19
C ASP A 389 -5.12 -2.46 -11.71
N PHE A 390 -4.12 -2.13 -10.89
CA PHE A 390 -4.30 -1.71 -9.50
C PHE A 390 -3.75 -0.31 -9.25
N LYS A 391 -4.59 0.58 -8.73
CA LYS A 391 -4.23 1.98 -8.45
C LYS A 391 -4.68 2.35 -7.04
N PRO A 392 -3.84 2.10 -6.01
CA PRO A 392 -4.22 2.17 -4.61
C PRO A 392 -4.74 3.54 -4.15
N LEU A 393 -4.36 4.62 -4.83
CA LEU A 393 -4.80 5.99 -4.51
C LEU A 393 -6.09 6.42 -5.23
N ALA A 394 -6.66 5.55 -6.07
CA ALA A 394 -7.92 5.83 -6.76
C ALA A 394 -9.12 5.53 -5.86
N GLN A 395 -10.24 6.23 -6.07
CA GLN A 395 -11.49 5.99 -5.34
C GLN A 395 -11.99 4.53 -5.53
N ARG A 396 -11.71 3.91 -6.68
CA ARG A 396 -11.89 2.49 -6.95
C ARG A 396 -10.54 1.88 -7.33
N PRO A 397 -9.77 1.38 -6.35
CA PRO A 397 -8.38 0.96 -6.59
C PRO A 397 -8.23 -0.15 -7.62
N PHE A 398 -9.23 -1.01 -7.78
CA PHE A 398 -9.23 -2.15 -8.70
C PHE A 398 -10.32 -2.04 -9.79
N ALA A 399 -10.79 -0.83 -10.05
CA ALA A 399 -11.88 -0.53 -11.00
C ALA A 399 -13.14 -1.38 -10.69
N PHE A 400 -13.69 -2.08 -11.70
CA PHE A 400 -14.85 -2.97 -11.55
C PHE A 400 -14.49 -4.46 -11.57
N GLN A 401 -13.20 -4.79 -11.46
CA GLN A 401 -12.77 -6.19 -11.38
C GLN A 401 -13.24 -6.79 -10.06
N GLN A 402 -13.63 -8.07 -10.10
CA GLN A 402 -14.15 -8.77 -8.94
C GLN A 402 -13.08 -8.93 -7.85
N VAL A 403 -13.52 -8.83 -6.61
CA VAL A 403 -12.71 -9.13 -5.44
C VAL A 403 -13.49 -9.98 -4.45
N TRP A 404 -12.75 -10.67 -3.58
CA TRP A 404 -13.26 -11.46 -2.48
C TRP A 404 -12.82 -10.88 -1.15
N VAL A 405 -13.69 -10.95 -0.17
CA VAL A 405 -13.42 -10.48 1.19
C VAL A 405 -13.36 -11.67 2.14
N GLY A 406 -12.30 -11.77 2.90
CA GLY A 406 -12.16 -12.70 4.02
C GLY A 406 -12.17 -11.92 5.33
N TYR A 407 -12.90 -12.43 6.31
CA TYR A 407 -12.98 -11.83 7.63
C TYR A 407 -12.84 -12.90 8.70
N ASP A 408 -11.95 -12.65 9.65
CA ASP A 408 -11.71 -13.48 10.83
C ASP A 408 -11.95 -12.63 12.09
N PRO A 409 -12.96 -12.92 12.90
CA PRO A 409 -13.27 -12.17 14.11
C PRO A 409 -12.29 -12.53 15.21
N ALA A 410 -11.93 -11.55 16.04
CA ALA A 410 -11.12 -11.78 17.20
C ALA A 410 -11.97 -11.98 18.46
N TYR A 411 -11.46 -12.77 19.39
CA TYR A 411 -11.99 -12.89 20.76
C TYR A 411 -11.50 -11.72 21.62
N THR A 412 -12.02 -11.55 22.82
CA THR A 412 -11.63 -10.46 23.73
C THR A 412 -10.10 -10.36 23.90
N GLY A 413 -9.53 -9.22 23.48
CA GLY A 413 -8.08 -8.96 23.49
C GLY A 413 -7.37 -9.13 22.15
N ASP A 414 -8.01 -9.80 21.17
CA ASP A 414 -7.45 -10.04 19.84
C ASP A 414 -7.93 -9.02 18.80
N ARG A 415 -7.28 -9.00 17.65
CA ARG A 415 -7.63 -8.12 16.53
C ARG A 415 -8.42 -8.88 15.49
N ALA A 416 -9.65 -8.49 15.21
CA ALA A 416 -10.34 -8.99 14.03
C ALA A 416 -9.58 -8.56 12.76
N ALA A 417 -9.54 -9.44 11.76
CA ALA A 417 -8.82 -9.21 10.53
C ALA A 417 -9.74 -9.27 9.30
N LEU A 418 -9.57 -8.30 8.42
CA LEU A 418 -10.22 -8.25 7.11
C LEU A 418 -9.18 -8.22 6.01
N VAL A 419 -9.40 -8.97 4.95
CA VAL A 419 -8.60 -8.91 3.74
C VAL A 419 -9.48 -8.77 2.50
N VAL A 420 -8.95 -8.09 1.48
CA VAL A 420 -9.54 -8.01 0.14
C VAL A 420 -8.58 -8.64 -0.86
N ILE A 421 -9.03 -9.66 -1.54
CA ILE A 421 -8.21 -10.45 -2.47
C ILE A 421 -8.84 -10.42 -3.86
N ALA A 422 -8.06 -10.08 -4.88
CA ALA A 422 -8.44 -10.30 -6.26
C ALA A 422 -8.25 -11.79 -6.62
N PRO A 423 -9.31 -12.48 -7.08
CA PRO A 423 -9.19 -13.85 -7.54
C PRO A 423 -8.42 -13.95 -8.86
N PRO A 424 -7.92 -15.14 -9.21
CA PRO A 424 -7.27 -15.38 -10.49
C PRO A 424 -8.21 -15.05 -11.67
N LYS A 425 -7.69 -14.37 -12.69
CA LYS A 425 -8.44 -14.09 -13.94
C LYS A 425 -8.63 -15.33 -14.81
N VAL A 426 -7.78 -16.34 -14.63
CA VAL A 426 -7.81 -17.61 -15.34
C VAL A 426 -7.57 -18.75 -14.34
N PRO A 427 -8.09 -19.96 -14.58
CA PRO A 427 -7.84 -21.10 -13.71
C PRO A 427 -6.34 -21.32 -13.49
N GLY A 428 -5.94 -21.50 -12.23
CA GLY A 428 -4.52 -21.67 -11.86
C GLY A 428 -3.70 -20.37 -11.84
N GLY A 429 -4.28 -19.23 -12.16
CA GLY A 429 -3.65 -17.91 -12.07
C GLY A 429 -3.40 -17.47 -10.62
N LYS A 430 -2.94 -16.23 -10.46
CA LYS A 430 -2.51 -15.68 -9.17
C LYS A 430 -3.64 -14.95 -8.45
N PHE A 431 -3.71 -15.14 -7.15
CA PHE A 431 -4.44 -14.30 -6.21
C PHE A 431 -3.59 -13.09 -5.85
N ARG A 432 -4.21 -11.93 -5.62
CA ARG A 432 -3.53 -10.69 -5.20
C ARG A 432 -4.21 -10.12 -3.96
N LEU A 433 -3.47 -9.99 -2.87
CA LEU A 433 -3.94 -9.32 -1.65
C LEU A 433 -3.88 -7.81 -1.86
N LEU A 434 -5.04 -7.19 -2.11
CA LEU A 434 -5.14 -5.77 -2.46
C LEU A 434 -5.24 -4.86 -1.23
N HIS A 435 -5.86 -5.34 -0.15
CA HIS A 435 -6.09 -4.58 1.06
C HIS A 435 -6.17 -5.49 2.28
N ARG A 436 -5.73 -4.98 3.43
CA ARG A 436 -5.85 -5.62 4.73
C ARG A 436 -6.15 -4.59 5.81
N GLN A 437 -6.95 -4.98 6.79
CA GLN A 437 -7.28 -4.16 7.95
C GLN A 437 -7.42 -5.05 9.18
N GLN A 438 -6.84 -4.60 10.29
CA GLN A 438 -7.08 -5.18 11.60
C GLN A 438 -7.94 -4.22 12.43
N PHE A 439 -8.83 -4.77 13.26
CA PHE A 439 -9.72 -4.01 14.11
C PHE A 439 -9.42 -4.33 15.56
N GLN A 440 -9.53 -3.33 16.40
CA GLN A 440 -9.42 -3.43 17.84
C GLN A 440 -10.80 -3.22 18.46
N GLY A 441 -11.15 -4.08 19.42
CA GLY A 441 -12.40 -3.98 20.13
C GLY A 441 -13.60 -4.66 19.46
N ALA A 442 -14.66 -4.83 20.22
CA ALA A 442 -15.81 -5.67 19.91
C ALA A 442 -17.01 -4.94 19.28
N ASP A 443 -16.83 -3.78 18.65
CA ASP A 443 -17.93 -3.10 17.95
C ASP A 443 -18.23 -3.80 16.62
N PHE A 444 -19.14 -4.78 16.67
CA PHE A 444 -19.55 -5.57 15.51
C PHE A 444 -20.29 -4.74 14.45
N GLU A 445 -20.92 -3.65 14.85
CA GLU A 445 -21.65 -2.78 13.95
C GLU A 445 -20.67 -1.93 13.13
N ALA A 446 -19.66 -1.35 13.80
CA ALA A 446 -18.58 -0.62 13.12
C ALA A 446 -17.77 -1.53 12.18
N GLN A 447 -17.48 -2.77 12.59
CA GLN A 447 -16.79 -3.74 11.75
C GLN A 447 -17.62 -4.13 10.51
N ALA A 448 -18.92 -4.36 10.66
CA ALA A 448 -19.83 -4.65 9.56
C ALA A 448 -19.96 -3.44 8.60
N GLU A 449 -20.03 -2.21 9.14
CA GLU A 449 -20.08 -0.99 8.31
C GLU A 449 -18.77 -0.77 7.55
N TYR A 450 -17.62 -1.11 8.13
CA TYR A 450 -16.37 -1.11 7.39
C TYR A 450 -16.40 -2.12 6.23
N ILE A 451 -16.90 -3.35 6.46
CA ILE A 451 -17.09 -4.33 5.36
C ILE A 451 -18.01 -3.76 4.29
N ARG A 452 -19.07 -3.05 4.69
CA ARG A 452 -19.97 -2.36 3.77
C ARG A 452 -19.23 -1.29 2.96
N SER A 453 -18.37 -0.50 3.58
CA SER A 453 -17.57 0.51 2.87
C SER A 453 -16.65 -0.10 1.80
N ILE A 454 -16.09 -1.29 2.06
CA ILE A 454 -15.32 -2.06 1.08
C ILE A 454 -16.17 -2.43 -0.14
N THR A 455 -17.47 -2.77 0.05
CA THR A 455 -18.35 -3.08 -1.09
C THR A 455 -18.63 -1.85 -1.97
N GLN A 456 -18.45 -0.65 -1.46
CA GLN A 456 -18.57 0.59 -2.24
C GLN A 456 -17.30 0.90 -3.04
N GLN A 457 -16.14 0.56 -2.50
CA GLN A 457 -14.84 0.81 -3.13
C GLN A 457 -14.46 -0.27 -4.14
N TYR A 458 -14.88 -1.51 -3.91
CA TYR A 458 -14.55 -2.68 -4.73
C TYR A 458 -15.80 -3.38 -5.23
N ASN A 459 -15.68 -4.11 -6.33
CA ASN A 459 -16.71 -5.01 -6.82
C ASN A 459 -16.60 -6.36 -6.09
N VAL A 460 -17.21 -6.43 -4.89
CA VAL A 460 -17.15 -7.61 -4.02
C VAL A 460 -18.12 -8.67 -4.52
N THR A 461 -17.60 -9.84 -4.89
CA THR A 461 -18.39 -10.99 -5.38
C THR A 461 -18.42 -12.17 -4.42
N PHE A 462 -17.68 -12.09 -3.31
CA PHE A 462 -17.66 -13.09 -2.25
C PHE A 462 -17.27 -12.44 -0.93
N ILE A 463 -17.94 -12.85 0.15
CA ILE A 463 -17.56 -12.52 1.53
C ILE A 463 -17.57 -13.81 2.33
N GLY A 464 -16.43 -14.20 2.90
CA GLY A 464 -16.27 -15.34 3.81
C GLY A 464 -15.99 -14.87 5.23
N ILE A 465 -16.77 -15.32 6.20
CA ILE A 465 -16.70 -14.87 7.60
C ILE A 465 -16.62 -16.08 8.50
N ASP A 466 -15.63 -16.12 9.42
CA ASP A 466 -15.69 -17.07 10.54
C ASP A 466 -16.84 -16.68 11.46
N THR A 467 -17.71 -17.65 11.72
CA THR A 467 -18.90 -17.51 12.60
C THR A 467 -18.73 -18.29 13.90
N THR A 468 -17.54 -18.80 14.18
CA THR A 468 -17.23 -19.48 15.43
C THR A 468 -17.24 -18.45 16.57
N GLY A 469 -18.07 -18.68 17.60
CA GLY A 469 -18.18 -17.76 18.73
C GLY A 469 -18.73 -16.39 18.36
N MET A 470 -17.95 -15.33 18.58
CA MET A 470 -18.40 -13.93 18.43
C MET A 470 -18.56 -13.47 16.96
N GLY A 471 -17.96 -14.15 16.01
CA GLY A 471 -18.08 -13.82 14.59
C GLY A 471 -19.51 -13.90 14.05
N LEU A 472 -20.39 -14.62 14.72
CA LEU A 472 -21.80 -14.65 14.39
C LEU A 472 -22.46 -13.26 14.44
N GLY A 473 -22.04 -12.38 15.37
CA GLY A 473 -22.57 -11.02 15.48
C GLY A 473 -22.25 -10.14 14.27
N VAL A 474 -21.01 -10.18 13.78
CA VAL A 474 -20.61 -9.47 12.55
C VAL A 474 -21.33 -10.08 11.34
N TYR A 475 -21.36 -11.41 11.24
CA TYR A 475 -22.04 -12.12 10.17
C TYR A 475 -23.52 -11.71 10.05
N GLN A 476 -24.26 -11.66 11.18
CA GLN A 476 -25.66 -11.23 11.21
C GLN A 476 -25.86 -9.80 10.71
N ASN A 477 -24.91 -8.91 10.92
CA ASN A 477 -24.95 -7.56 10.39
C ASN A 477 -24.60 -7.52 8.90
N VAL A 478 -23.64 -8.31 8.46
CA VAL A 478 -23.20 -8.36 7.06
C VAL A 478 -24.29 -8.93 6.16
N ILE A 479 -25.01 -9.99 6.55
CA ILE A 479 -26.08 -10.58 5.71
C ILE A 479 -27.24 -9.63 5.46
N LYS A 480 -27.41 -8.57 6.24
CA LYS A 480 -28.44 -7.55 5.99
C LYS A 480 -28.20 -6.80 4.68
N PHE A 481 -26.97 -6.62 4.26
CA PHE A 481 -26.62 -5.93 3.01
C PHE A 481 -25.91 -6.84 1.99
N TYR A 482 -25.40 -8.00 2.41
CA TYR A 482 -24.77 -9.00 1.55
C TYR A 482 -25.27 -10.40 1.94
N PRO A 483 -26.50 -10.79 1.52
CA PRO A 483 -27.16 -12.03 1.97
C PRO A 483 -26.42 -13.33 1.60
N GLN A 484 -25.58 -13.31 0.54
CA GLN A 484 -24.81 -14.45 0.09
C GLN A 484 -23.46 -14.62 0.81
N ALA A 485 -23.20 -13.91 1.92
CA ALA A 485 -21.99 -14.10 2.70
C ALA A 485 -21.90 -15.55 3.20
N LYS A 486 -20.71 -16.16 3.05
CA LYS A 486 -20.43 -17.54 3.45
C LYS A 486 -19.98 -17.56 4.91
N ALA A 487 -20.70 -18.30 5.73
CA ALA A 487 -20.29 -18.59 7.11
C ALA A 487 -19.28 -19.74 7.14
N TYR A 488 -18.18 -19.56 7.86
CA TYR A 488 -17.22 -20.59 8.19
C TYR A 488 -17.38 -20.93 9.68
N GLN A 489 -17.74 -22.17 9.99
CA GLN A 489 -17.76 -22.67 11.36
C GLN A 489 -16.60 -23.65 11.54
N TYR A 490 -15.63 -23.28 12.35
CA TYR A 490 -14.41 -24.02 12.47
C TYR A 490 -14.58 -25.35 13.19
N ASP A 491 -14.15 -26.40 12.49
CA ASP A 491 -13.87 -27.73 13.02
C ASP A 491 -12.48 -28.18 12.57
N LEU A 492 -12.03 -29.34 13.00
CA LEU A 492 -10.71 -29.89 12.66
C LEU A 492 -10.56 -30.15 11.15
N ALA A 493 -11.62 -30.57 10.48
CA ALA A 493 -11.60 -30.87 9.05
C ALA A 493 -11.51 -29.59 8.23
N LEU A 494 -12.30 -28.56 8.56
CA LEU A 494 -12.27 -27.26 7.93
C LEU A 494 -10.92 -26.59 8.11
N LYS A 495 -10.37 -26.53 9.33
CA LYS A 495 -9.04 -25.96 9.60
C LYS A 495 -7.96 -26.65 8.76
N SER A 496 -7.99 -27.99 8.69
CA SER A 496 -7.04 -28.73 7.87
C SER A 496 -7.18 -28.43 6.38
N ARG A 497 -8.41 -28.35 5.88
CA ARG A 497 -8.69 -28.01 4.48
C ARG A 497 -8.17 -26.62 4.13
N LEU A 498 -8.46 -25.60 4.95
CA LEU A 498 -8.02 -24.22 4.74
C LEU A 498 -6.49 -24.13 4.68
N VAL A 499 -5.80 -24.72 5.67
CA VAL A 499 -4.33 -24.70 5.73
C VAL A 499 -3.70 -25.45 4.55
N LEU A 500 -4.20 -26.62 4.19
CA LEU A 500 -3.67 -27.39 3.06
C LEU A 500 -3.90 -26.70 1.73
N LYS A 501 -5.07 -26.06 1.53
CA LYS A 501 -5.37 -25.24 0.34
C LYS A 501 -4.41 -24.06 0.25
N ALA A 502 -4.24 -23.30 1.33
CA ALA A 502 -3.31 -22.18 1.37
C ALA A 502 -1.88 -22.63 1.08
N LYS A 503 -1.43 -23.74 1.70
CA LYS A 503 -0.10 -24.30 1.44
C LYS A 503 0.10 -24.67 -0.02
N GLN A 504 -0.91 -25.24 -0.67
CA GLN A 504 -0.86 -25.58 -2.09
C GLN A 504 -0.74 -24.31 -2.95
N VAL A 505 -1.55 -23.27 -2.68
CA VAL A 505 -1.55 -22.01 -3.43
C VAL A 505 -0.19 -21.31 -3.27
N ILE A 506 0.31 -21.19 -2.03
CA ILE A 506 1.57 -20.54 -1.70
C ILE A 506 2.77 -21.28 -2.29
N THR A 507 2.82 -22.62 -2.14
CA THR A 507 3.92 -23.43 -2.70
C THR A 507 4.01 -23.31 -4.21
N LYS A 508 2.86 -23.19 -4.90
CA LYS A 508 2.80 -22.98 -6.36
C LYS A 508 3.07 -21.53 -6.78
N GLY A 509 3.37 -20.62 -5.84
CA GLY A 509 3.63 -19.20 -6.13
C GLY A 509 2.40 -18.46 -6.68
N ARG A 510 1.19 -18.88 -6.28
CA ARG A 510 -0.08 -18.35 -6.77
C ARG A 510 -0.68 -17.26 -5.87
N LEU A 511 -0.13 -16.98 -4.71
CA LEU A 511 -0.49 -15.83 -3.89
C LEU A 511 0.52 -14.73 -4.15
N GLU A 512 0.04 -13.51 -4.42
CA GLU A 512 0.84 -12.29 -4.44
C GLU A 512 0.31 -11.32 -3.39
N MET A 513 1.21 -10.69 -2.65
CA MET A 513 0.91 -9.61 -1.71
C MET A 513 2.02 -8.56 -1.80
N ASP A 514 1.72 -7.33 -1.46
CA ASP A 514 2.77 -6.31 -1.40
C ASP A 514 3.85 -6.70 -0.38
N ALA A 515 5.08 -6.35 -0.66
CA ALA A 515 6.21 -6.67 0.20
C ALA A 515 6.15 -5.97 1.57
N ASP A 516 5.25 -5.00 1.77
CA ASP A 516 4.95 -4.40 3.07
C ASP A 516 3.99 -5.24 3.93
N CYS A 517 3.39 -6.31 3.38
CA CYS A 517 2.51 -7.22 4.11
C CYS A 517 3.27 -8.16 5.05
N THR A 518 4.20 -7.60 5.84
CA THR A 518 5.02 -8.37 6.78
C THR A 518 4.21 -8.98 7.91
N ASP A 519 3.12 -8.33 8.32
CA ASP A 519 2.12 -8.80 9.26
C ASP A 519 1.40 -10.07 8.76
N VAL A 520 0.97 -10.08 7.50
CA VAL A 520 0.38 -11.27 6.88
C VAL A 520 1.39 -12.42 6.82
N ALA A 521 2.63 -12.13 6.46
CA ALA A 521 3.69 -13.14 6.43
C ALA A 521 3.95 -13.72 7.83
N ALA A 522 4.02 -12.87 8.87
CA ALA A 522 4.18 -13.28 10.25
C ALA A 522 3.00 -14.14 10.72
N ALA A 523 1.75 -13.75 10.38
CA ALA A 523 0.54 -14.52 10.70
C ALA A 523 0.58 -15.94 10.09
N PHE A 524 1.01 -16.08 8.84
CA PHE A 524 1.21 -17.40 8.24
C PHE A 524 2.31 -18.21 8.91
N MET A 525 3.45 -17.59 9.24
CA MET A 525 4.57 -18.27 9.91
C MET A 525 4.23 -18.69 11.34
N ALA A 526 3.28 -18.06 11.99
CA ALA A 526 2.81 -18.45 13.32
C ALA A 526 2.05 -19.79 13.32
N ILE A 527 1.51 -20.22 12.17
CA ILE A 527 0.72 -21.45 12.08
C ILE A 527 1.63 -22.69 12.16
N LYS A 528 1.42 -23.46 13.22
CA LYS A 528 2.17 -24.70 13.51
C LYS A 528 1.24 -25.91 13.47
N LYS A 529 1.81 -27.05 13.14
CA LYS A 529 1.14 -28.35 13.22
C LYS A 529 1.26 -28.86 14.65
N VAL A 530 0.13 -29.08 15.32
CA VAL A 530 0.09 -29.61 16.68
C VAL A 530 -0.79 -30.86 16.77
N LEU A 531 -0.56 -31.68 17.78
CA LEU A 531 -1.44 -32.81 18.10
C LEU A 531 -2.55 -32.30 19.01
N THR A 532 -3.77 -32.78 18.79
CA THR A 532 -4.88 -32.51 19.72
C THR A 532 -4.54 -33.02 21.12
N PRO A 533 -5.16 -32.48 22.20
CA PRO A 533 -4.92 -32.97 23.56
C PRO A 533 -5.09 -34.47 23.72
N SER A 534 -5.94 -35.09 22.91
CA SER A 534 -6.12 -36.54 22.86
C SER A 534 -5.00 -37.31 22.15
N GLN A 535 -4.01 -36.60 21.54
CA GLN A 535 -2.91 -37.11 20.71
C GLN A 535 -3.35 -37.99 19.50
N ARG A 536 -4.66 -37.99 19.17
CA ARG A 536 -5.21 -38.83 18.09
C ARG A 536 -5.33 -38.12 16.75
N HIS A 537 -5.41 -36.81 16.77
CA HIS A 537 -5.60 -36.01 15.56
C HIS A 537 -4.57 -34.89 15.48
N VAL A 538 -4.27 -34.49 14.26
CA VAL A 538 -3.46 -33.32 13.97
C VAL A 538 -4.37 -32.13 13.76
N THR A 539 -4.04 -31.01 14.36
CA THR A 539 -4.67 -29.71 14.11
C THR A 539 -3.63 -28.65 13.81
N TYR A 540 -4.09 -27.47 13.46
CA TYR A 540 -3.25 -26.33 13.15
C TYR A 540 -3.62 -25.18 14.08
N GLN A 541 -2.62 -24.63 14.76
CA GLN A 541 -2.78 -23.56 15.74
C GLN A 541 -1.68 -22.52 15.53
N ALA A 542 -1.96 -21.28 15.88
CA ALA A 542 -0.97 -20.24 16.04
C ALA A 542 -0.60 -20.13 17.53
N GLY A 543 0.69 -20.17 17.86
CA GLY A 543 1.16 -20.05 19.25
C GLY A 543 1.17 -21.37 20.07
N ARG A 544 1.57 -21.27 21.36
CA ARG A 544 1.70 -22.40 22.30
C ARG A 544 0.51 -22.57 23.26
N SER A 545 -0.41 -21.62 23.39
CA SER A 545 -1.58 -21.69 24.25
C SER A 545 -2.87 -21.78 23.45
N ASP A 546 -3.82 -22.59 23.93
CA ASP A 546 -5.12 -22.84 23.30
C ASP A 546 -6.05 -21.61 23.29
N GLU A 547 -5.69 -20.52 23.99
CA GLU A 547 -6.56 -19.37 24.23
C GLU A 547 -6.23 -18.14 23.36
N ILE A 548 -5.05 -18.11 22.68
CA ILE A 548 -4.62 -16.91 21.97
C ILE A 548 -3.97 -17.30 20.64
N GLY A 549 -4.75 -17.35 19.56
CA GLY A 549 -4.28 -17.66 18.22
C GLY A 549 -4.22 -16.42 17.33
N HIS A 550 -3.03 -15.94 16.99
CA HIS A 550 -2.81 -14.68 16.26
C HIS A 550 -2.41 -14.89 14.82
N ALA A 551 -3.20 -15.66 14.11
CA ALA A 551 -3.07 -15.83 12.67
C ALA A 551 -4.29 -15.28 11.91
N ASP A 552 -5.02 -14.33 12.51
CA ASP A 552 -6.31 -13.85 12.00
C ASP A 552 -6.21 -13.35 10.55
N LEU A 553 -5.14 -12.59 10.22
CA LEU A 553 -4.87 -12.22 8.83
C LEU A 553 -4.67 -13.43 7.91
N ALA A 554 -3.99 -14.47 8.39
CA ALA A 554 -3.80 -15.69 7.60
C ALA A 554 -5.10 -16.47 7.42
N TRP A 555 -5.94 -16.57 8.48
CA TRP A 555 -7.25 -17.21 8.39
C TRP A 555 -8.19 -16.43 7.46
N ALA A 556 -8.22 -15.11 7.56
CA ALA A 556 -8.99 -14.26 6.64
C ALA A 556 -8.56 -14.48 5.18
N VAL A 557 -7.25 -14.55 4.90
CA VAL A 557 -6.74 -14.91 3.56
C VAL A 557 -7.23 -16.30 3.14
N MET A 558 -7.15 -17.28 4.03
CA MET A 558 -7.57 -18.66 3.74
C MET A 558 -9.06 -18.78 3.39
N HIS A 559 -9.94 -17.95 3.98
CA HIS A 559 -11.37 -17.91 3.61
C HIS A 559 -11.53 -17.53 2.13
N CYS A 560 -10.76 -16.56 1.65
CA CYS A 560 -10.78 -16.19 0.23
C CYS A 560 -10.21 -17.32 -0.65
N LEU A 561 -9.08 -17.93 -0.26
CA LEU A 561 -8.46 -18.99 -1.05
C LEU A 561 -9.35 -20.23 -1.16
N ASP A 562 -10.15 -20.53 -0.14
CA ASP A 562 -11.12 -21.65 -0.13
C ASP A 562 -12.28 -21.45 -1.11
N ASN A 563 -12.55 -20.20 -1.51
CA ASN A 563 -13.61 -19.91 -2.49
C ASN A 563 -13.20 -20.24 -3.93
N GLU A 564 -11.93 -20.55 -4.20
CA GLU A 564 -11.53 -21.02 -5.51
C GLU A 564 -12.10 -22.40 -5.75
N THR A 565 -13.03 -22.53 -6.70
CA THR A 565 -13.49 -23.83 -7.18
C THR A 565 -12.31 -24.61 -7.75
N LEU A 566 -12.11 -25.81 -7.26
CA LEU A 566 -11.09 -26.72 -7.82
C LEU A 566 -11.45 -26.93 -9.29
N ALA A 567 -10.55 -26.55 -10.20
CA ALA A 567 -10.74 -26.74 -11.64
C ALA A 567 -10.91 -28.22 -12.08
N GLY A 568 -10.93 -29.15 -11.12
CA GLY A 568 -11.23 -30.55 -11.29
C GLY A 568 -12.72 -30.91 -11.14
N ASP A 569 -13.51 -30.08 -10.45
CA ASP A 569 -14.92 -30.39 -10.20
C ASP A 569 -15.82 -30.18 -11.42
N VAL A 570 -15.36 -29.44 -12.43
CA VAL A 570 -16.10 -29.26 -13.69
C VAL A 570 -15.94 -30.47 -14.63
N LEU A 571 -14.94 -31.32 -14.41
CA LEU A 571 -14.69 -32.54 -15.21
C LEU A 571 -15.13 -33.83 -14.51
N SER A 572 -15.55 -33.81 -13.25
CA SER A 572 -15.99 -34.99 -12.51
C SER A 572 -17.52 -35.14 -12.42
N GLY A 573 -18.28 -34.40 -13.22
CA GLY A 573 -19.74 -34.55 -13.36
C GLY A 573 -20.20 -35.89 -13.97
N ASN A 574 -19.29 -36.84 -14.23
CA ASN A 574 -19.60 -38.19 -14.72
C ASN A 574 -18.91 -39.30 -13.88
N SER A 575 -19.11 -39.30 -12.57
CA SER A 575 -18.91 -40.52 -11.82
C SER A 575 -20.25 -41.26 -11.72
N SER A 576 -20.48 -42.20 -12.64
CA SER A 576 -21.49 -43.23 -12.47
C SER A 576 -21.06 -44.13 -11.33
N VAL A 577 -21.83 -44.14 -10.25
CA VAL A 577 -21.72 -45.19 -9.22
C VAL A 577 -22.44 -46.43 -9.78
N GLU A 578 -21.71 -47.42 -10.26
CA GLU A 578 -22.24 -48.75 -10.47
C GLU A 578 -22.36 -49.42 -9.12
N ILE A 579 -23.60 -49.61 -8.65
CA ILE A 579 -23.91 -50.48 -7.51
C ILE A 579 -24.04 -51.91 -8.07
N TYR A 580 -23.09 -52.75 -7.71
CA TYR A 580 -23.24 -54.17 -7.90
C TYR A 580 -24.06 -54.75 -6.73
N GLU A 581 -25.19 -55.43 -7.04
CA GLU A 581 -25.97 -56.26 -6.12
C GLU A 581 -25.20 -57.52 -5.70
#